data_ab3662bdb21d555c141bc98bcaba87ee
#
_entry.id   ab3662bdb21d555c141bc98bcaba87ee
#
_cell.length_a   1.000
_cell.length_b   1.000
_cell.length_c   1.000
_cell.angle_alpha   90.00
_cell.angle_beta   90.00
_cell.angle_gamma   90.00
#
_symmetry.space_group_name_H-M   'P 1'
#
loop_
_entity.id
_entity.type
_entity.pdbx_description
1 polymer ?
#
loop_
_entity_poly.entity_id
_entity_poly.type
_entity_poly.pdbx_seq_one_letter_code
_entity_poly.pdbx_strand_id
1 'polypeptide(L)'
;MKKFLDIDFGSSRYDELVQLRYKILLEPLGLKFLDSFRDKEAGYLHIGCVECLDDKLVGGLILAPVNDEEVRMMQVAVDSRYQGEGIGRDMIKYAEKRAKDSGFSKMIMHAMLSVVNFYEKNGYKQEGEIFSENGITFAKMVKAI
;
A
#
# COMPACT_ATOMS: atom_id res chain seq x y z
N MET A 1 19.71 -6.23 -4.88
CA MET A 1 18.96 -5.44 -5.87
C MET A 1 17.46 -5.65 -5.66
N LYS A 2 16.71 -4.58 -5.62
CA LYS A 2 15.25 -4.63 -5.46
C LYS A 2 14.56 -4.47 -6.81
N LYS A 3 13.40 -5.12 -6.95
CA LYS A 3 12.60 -5.07 -8.17
C LYS A 3 11.14 -4.82 -7.78
N PHE A 4 10.49 -3.89 -8.44
CA PHE A 4 9.06 -3.63 -8.27
C PHE A 4 8.28 -4.32 -9.38
N LEU A 5 7.13 -4.90 -9.03
CA LEU A 5 6.35 -5.67 -9.98
C LEU A 5 4.86 -5.66 -9.63
N ASP A 6 4.04 -5.95 -10.63
CA ASP A 6 2.62 -6.20 -10.43
C ASP A 6 2.46 -7.66 -9.95
N ILE A 7 1.53 -7.87 -9.04
CA ILE A 7 1.23 -9.19 -8.47
C ILE A 7 -0.15 -9.61 -8.93
N ASP A 8 -0.26 -10.82 -9.48
CA ASP A 8 -1.55 -11.38 -9.88
C ASP A 8 -2.32 -11.86 -8.66
N PHE A 9 -3.60 -11.47 -8.60
CA PHE A 9 -4.49 -11.92 -7.53
C PHE A 9 -4.60 -13.45 -7.55
N GLY A 10 -4.53 -14.06 -6.36
CA GLY A 10 -4.63 -15.50 -6.22
C GLY A 10 -3.36 -16.29 -6.53
N SER A 11 -2.28 -15.61 -6.94
CA SER A 11 -0.97 -16.25 -7.17
C SER A 11 -0.27 -16.58 -5.86
N SER A 12 0.82 -17.37 -5.94
CA SER A 12 1.66 -17.64 -4.78
C SER A 12 2.31 -16.35 -4.25
N ARG A 13 2.65 -15.42 -5.14
CA ARG A 13 3.18 -14.10 -4.76
C ARG A 13 2.14 -13.27 -4.01
N TYR A 14 0.87 -13.38 -4.39
CA TYR A 14 -0.22 -12.75 -3.65
C TYR A 14 -0.33 -13.32 -2.22
N ASP A 15 -0.16 -14.63 -2.07
CA ASP A 15 -0.16 -15.26 -0.74
C ASP A 15 1.00 -14.74 0.12
N GLU A 16 2.18 -14.55 -0.46
CA GLU A 16 3.31 -13.92 0.24
C GLU A 16 2.96 -12.50 0.68
N LEU A 17 2.27 -11.74 -0.19
CA LEU A 17 1.83 -10.37 0.13
C LEU A 17 0.84 -10.37 1.31
N VAL A 18 -0.12 -11.28 1.32
CA VAL A 18 -1.07 -11.43 2.43
C VAL A 18 -0.34 -11.71 3.74
N GLN A 19 0.64 -12.61 3.74
CA GLN A 19 1.42 -12.93 4.92
C GLN A 19 2.24 -11.73 5.40
N LEU A 20 2.85 -11.00 4.49
CA LEU A 20 3.62 -9.79 4.83
C LEU A 20 2.71 -8.72 5.47
N ARG A 21 1.54 -8.49 4.88
CA ARG A 21 0.56 -7.52 5.40
C ARG A 21 0.09 -7.91 6.80
N TYR A 22 -0.20 -9.18 7.01
CA TYR A 22 -0.60 -9.67 8.32
C TYR A 22 0.48 -9.35 9.36
N LYS A 23 1.71 -9.73 9.07
CA LYS A 23 2.83 -9.58 10.01
C LYS A 23 3.12 -8.11 10.34
N ILE A 24 3.05 -7.22 9.36
CA ILE A 24 3.45 -5.81 9.51
C ILE A 24 2.28 -4.93 9.95
N LEU A 25 1.08 -5.17 9.43
CA LEU A 25 -0.06 -4.26 9.61
C LEU A 25 -1.13 -4.76 10.56
N LEU A 26 -1.35 -6.05 10.64
CA LEU A 26 -2.46 -6.62 11.39
C LEU A 26 -2.04 -7.22 12.73
N GLU A 27 -1.02 -8.05 12.73
CA GLU A 27 -0.54 -8.71 13.95
C GLU A 27 -0.20 -7.71 15.06
N PRO A 28 0.53 -6.60 14.80
CA PRO A 28 0.85 -5.61 15.84
C PRO A 28 -0.39 -4.96 16.46
N LEU A 29 -1.53 -4.93 15.75
CA LEU A 29 -2.78 -4.35 16.22
C LEU A 29 -3.74 -5.42 16.79
N GLY A 30 -3.33 -6.69 16.82
CA GLY A 30 -4.19 -7.79 17.26
C GLY A 30 -5.30 -8.13 16.29
N LEU A 31 -5.19 -7.71 15.04
CA LEU A 31 -6.20 -7.94 14.00
C LEU A 31 -5.87 -9.19 13.20
N LYS A 32 -6.89 -9.75 12.52
CA LYS A 32 -6.74 -10.92 11.66
C LYS A 32 -7.12 -10.58 10.23
N PHE A 33 -6.49 -11.27 9.26
CA PHE A 33 -6.87 -11.17 7.87
C PHE A 33 -8.11 -12.06 7.64
N LEU A 34 -9.22 -11.45 7.19
CA LEU A 34 -10.47 -12.16 6.93
C LEU A 34 -10.57 -12.54 5.45
N ASP A 35 -11.13 -13.71 5.16
CA ASP A 35 -11.34 -14.17 3.78
C ASP A 35 -12.20 -13.19 2.98
N SER A 36 -13.14 -12.48 3.63
CA SER A 36 -13.95 -11.46 2.99
C SER A 36 -13.11 -10.30 2.42
N PHE A 37 -11.95 -10.00 3.00
CA PHE A 37 -11.03 -9.00 2.45
C PHE A 37 -10.44 -9.48 1.13
N ARG A 38 -10.10 -10.75 1.05
CA ARG A 38 -9.56 -11.37 -0.16
C ARG A 38 -10.53 -11.23 -1.34
N ASP A 39 -11.81 -11.49 -1.10
CA ASP A 39 -12.84 -11.37 -2.14
C ASP A 39 -12.95 -9.95 -2.67
N LYS A 40 -12.87 -8.95 -1.79
CA LYS A 40 -12.93 -7.53 -2.19
C LYS A 40 -11.72 -7.12 -3.02
N GLU A 41 -10.58 -7.76 -2.81
CA GLU A 41 -9.31 -7.40 -3.44
C GLU A 41 -9.13 -7.96 -4.85
N ALA A 42 -10.02 -8.82 -5.30
CA ALA A 42 -9.91 -9.49 -6.60
C ALA A 42 -9.84 -8.50 -7.77
N GLY A 43 -10.52 -7.35 -7.67
CA GLY A 43 -10.53 -6.32 -8.71
C GLY A 43 -9.48 -5.24 -8.53
N TYR A 44 -8.61 -5.35 -7.52
CA TYR A 44 -7.61 -4.34 -7.22
C TYR A 44 -6.27 -4.64 -7.88
N LEU A 45 -5.43 -3.61 -8.02
CA LEU A 45 -4.07 -3.76 -8.50
C LEU A 45 -3.15 -4.02 -7.30
N HIS A 46 -2.39 -5.10 -7.37
CA HIS A 46 -1.47 -5.48 -6.30
C HIS A 46 -0.04 -5.26 -6.77
N ILE A 47 0.76 -4.59 -5.95
CA ILE A 47 2.14 -4.22 -6.28
C ILE A 47 3.05 -4.77 -5.19
N GLY A 48 4.21 -5.27 -5.60
CA GLY A 48 5.20 -5.78 -4.66
C GLY A 48 6.61 -5.33 -4.98
N CYS A 49 7.46 -5.46 -3.97
CA CYS A 49 8.89 -5.28 -4.06
C CYS A 49 9.57 -6.58 -3.68
N VAL A 50 10.46 -7.07 -4.53
CA VAL A 50 11.17 -8.34 -4.35
C VAL A 50 12.67 -8.09 -4.25
N GLU A 51 13.33 -8.75 -3.29
CA GLU A 51 14.77 -8.83 -3.26
C GLU A 51 15.22 -9.91 -4.26
N CYS A 52 15.99 -9.51 -5.28
CA CYS A 52 16.31 -10.40 -6.38
C CYS A 52 17.24 -11.55 -6.03
N LEU A 53 18.08 -11.39 -4.99
CA LEU A 53 19.06 -12.42 -4.63
C LEU A 53 18.40 -13.71 -4.15
N ASP A 54 17.38 -13.60 -3.31
CA ASP A 54 16.68 -14.75 -2.74
C ASP A 54 15.20 -14.83 -3.18
N ASP A 55 14.82 -14.01 -4.15
CA ASP A 55 13.46 -13.95 -4.71
C ASP A 55 12.39 -13.76 -3.63
N LYS A 56 12.69 -12.97 -2.62
CA LYS A 56 11.81 -12.77 -1.47
C LYS A 56 11.01 -11.49 -1.59
N LEU A 57 9.70 -11.57 -1.34
CA LEU A 57 8.84 -10.39 -1.25
C LEU A 57 9.17 -9.62 0.03
N VAL A 58 9.55 -8.36 -0.10
CA VAL A 58 9.96 -7.50 1.03
C VAL A 58 9.08 -6.28 1.20
N GLY A 59 8.16 -6.02 0.28
CA GLY A 59 7.22 -4.92 0.39
C GLY A 59 6.02 -5.13 -0.52
N GLY A 60 4.95 -4.41 -0.24
CA GLY A 60 3.76 -4.46 -1.07
C GLY A 60 2.73 -3.41 -0.72
N LEU A 61 1.81 -3.19 -1.64
CA LEU A 61 0.66 -2.32 -1.47
C LEU A 61 -0.47 -2.71 -2.43
N ILE A 62 -1.63 -2.11 -2.24
CA ILE A 62 -2.80 -2.33 -3.09
C ILE A 62 -3.28 -0.98 -3.62
N LEU A 63 -3.74 -0.98 -4.86
CA LEU A 63 -4.43 0.16 -5.47
C LEU A 63 -5.88 -0.22 -5.73
N ALA A 64 -6.80 0.47 -5.06
CA ALA A 64 -8.25 0.23 -5.18
C ALA A 64 -8.91 1.42 -5.88
N PRO A 65 -9.53 1.24 -7.06
CA PRO A 65 -10.23 2.33 -7.72
C PRO A 65 -11.37 2.87 -6.85
N VAL A 66 -11.47 4.20 -6.76
CA VAL A 66 -12.57 4.88 -6.09
C VAL A 66 -13.60 5.33 -7.13
N ASN A 67 -13.11 5.89 -8.23
CA ASN A 67 -13.89 6.29 -9.41
C ASN A 67 -12.95 6.32 -10.61
N ASP A 68 -13.38 6.89 -11.74
CA ASP A 68 -12.59 6.90 -12.98
C ASP A 68 -11.30 7.73 -12.87
N GLU A 69 -11.20 8.65 -11.91
CA GLU A 69 -10.06 9.57 -11.77
C GLU A 69 -9.24 9.31 -10.51
N GLU A 70 -9.85 8.73 -9.48
CA GLU A 70 -9.25 8.60 -8.16
C GLU A 70 -8.99 7.12 -7.82
N VAL A 71 -7.79 6.85 -7.29
CA VAL A 71 -7.41 5.52 -6.82
C VAL A 71 -6.88 5.63 -5.40
N ARG A 72 -7.24 4.65 -4.56
CA ARG A 72 -6.80 4.62 -3.16
C ARG A 72 -5.66 3.62 -2.99
N MET A 73 -4.57 4.09 -2.43
CA MET A 73 -3.44 3.26 -2.03
C MET A 73 -3.70 2.73 -0.62
N MET A 74 -3.61 1.42 -0.45
CA MET A 74 -3.95 0.73 0.79
C MET A 74 -2.90 -0.30 1.15
N GLN A 75 -2.84 -0.63 2.45
CA GLN A 75 -2.07 -1.77 2.94
C GLN A 75 -0.59 -1.69 2.55
N VAL A 76 0.00 -0.50 2.67
CA VAL A 76 1.42 -0.29 2.39
C VAL A 76 2.24 -0.95 3.49
N ALA A 77 3.06 -1.92 3.14
CA ALA A 77 3.85 -2.69 4.09
C ALA A 77 5.26 -2.93 3.56
N VAL A 78 6.25 -2.80 4.44
CA VAL A 78 7.65 -3.14 4.15
C VAL A 78 8.13 -4.04 5.28
N ASP A 79 8.78 -5.17 4.93
CA ASP A 79 9.36 -6.10 5.89
C ASP A 79 10.27 -5.32 6.85
N SER A 80 10.13 -5.56 8.16
CA SER A 80 10.85 -4.82 9.19
C SER A 80 12.37 -4.83 9.02
N ARG A 81 12.92 -5.90 8.43
CA ARG A 81 14.36 -6.02 8.16
C ARG A 81 14.85 -5.10 7.05
N TYR A 82 13.92 -4.56 6.25
CA TYR A 82 14.22 -3.72 5.08
C TYR A 82 13.71 -2.30 5.23
N GLN A 83 13.15 -1.95 6.36
CA GLN A 83 12.70 -0.58 6.62
C GLN A 83 13.91 0.35 6.77
N GLY A 84 13.73 1.62 6.37
CA GLY A 84 14.81 2.62 6.41
C GLY A 84 15.73 2.61 5.20
N GLU A 85 15.46 1.76 4.19
CA GLU A 85 16.27 1.67 2.96
C GLU A 85 15.66 2.40 1.76
N GLY A 86 14.54 3.11 1.95
CA GLY A 86 13.87 3.83 0.87
C GLY A 86 12.92 2.98 0.02
N ILE A 87 12.66 1.74 0.40
CA ILE A 87 11.77 0.84 -0.35
C ILE A 87 10.35 1.40 -0.40
N GLY A 88 9.82 1.89 0.73
CA GLY A 88 8.46 2.46 0.77
C GLY A 88 8.32 3.64 -0.19
N ARG A 89 9.27 4.56 -0.17
CA ARG A 89 9.29 5.72 -1.08
C ARG A 89 9.31 5.28 -2.53
N ASP A 90 10.19 4.37 -2.88
CA ASP A 90 10.35 3.94 -4.27
C ASP A 90 9.15 3.11 -4.74
N MET A 91 8.58 2.31 -3.86
CA MET A 91 7.37 1.54 -4.14
C MET A 91 6.17 2.45 -4.39
N ILE A 92 6.02 3.52 -3.62
CA ILE A 92 4.97 4.51 -3.82
C ILE A 92 5.14 5.20 -5.18
N LYS A 93 6.36 5.55 -5.58
CA LYS A 93 6.61 6.13 -6.90
C LYS A 93 6.23 5.17 -8.03
N TYR A 94 6.57 3.90 -7.88
CA TYR A 94 6.15 2.87 -8.84
C TYR A 94 4.62 2.78 -8.91
N ALA A 95 3.95 2.79 -7.76
CA ALA A 95 2.49 2.73 -7.69
C ALA A 95 1.84 3.96 -8.34
N GLU A 96 2.39 5.14 -8.12
CA GLU A 96 1.89 6.38 -8.75
C GLU A 96 1.99 6.32 -10.27
N LYS A 97 3.11 5.82 -10.78
CA LYS A 97 3.28 5.63 -12.23
C LYS A 97 2.29 4.61 -12.78
N ARG A 98 2.12 3.48 -12.10
CA ARG A 98 1.16 2.46 -12.52
C ARG A 98 -0.26 2.98 -12.52
N ALA A 99 -0.63 3.75 -11.50
CA ALA A 99 -1.95 4.37 -11.42
C ALA A 99 -2.17 5.37 -12.56
N LYS A 100 -1.18 6.20 -12.83
CA LYS A 100 -1.24 7.17 -13.93
C LYS A 100 -1.37 6.47 -15.29
N ASP A 101 -0.59 5.42 -15.51
CA ASP A 101 -0.65 4.63 -16.74
C ASP A 101 -2.02 3.95 -16.91
N SER A 102 -2.72 3.69 -15.82
CA SER A 102 -4.07 3.11 -15.83
C SER A 102 -5.19 4.14 -15.95
N GLY A 103 -4.86 5.42 -16.08
CA GLY A 103 -5.82 6.49 -16.32
C GLY A 103 -6.24 7.29 -15.10
N PHE A 104 -5.66 7.02 -13.92
CA PHE A 104 -5.98 7.78 -12.71
C PHE A 104 -5.16 9.06 -12.65
N SER A 105 -5.76 10.11 -12.05
CA SER A 105 -5.12 11.43 -11.92
C SER A 105 -4.92 11.87 -10.48
N LYS A 106 -5.48 11.11 -9.51
CA LYS A 106 -5.38 11.45 -8.09
C LYS A 106 -5.20 10.20 -7.25
N MET A 107 -4.17 10.22 -6.41
CA MET A 107 -3.94 9.18 -5.42
C MET A 107 -4.49 9.62 -4.07
N ILE A 108 -5.22 8.73 -3.42
CA ILE A 108 -5.80 8.93 -2.10
C ILE A 108 -5.26 7.86 -1.15
N MET A 109 -5.09 8.21 0.12
CA MET A 109 -4.80 7.22 1.14
C MET A 109 -5.29 7.67 2.50
N HIS A 110 -5.50 6.70 3.39
CA HIS A 110 -5.80 6.95 4.80
C HIS A 110 -4.56 6.61 5.60
N ALA A 111 -3.87 7.64 6.08
CA ALA A 111 -2.59 7.47 6.79
C ALA A 111 -2.83 7.58 8.30
N MET A 112 -2.30 6.60 9.06
CA MET A 112 -2.23 6.74 10.52
C MET A 112 -1.41 8.00 10.84
N LEU A 113 -1.75 8.68 11.93
CA LEU A 113 -1.09 9.95 12.27
C LEU A 113 0.42 9.82 12.40
N SER A 114 0.90 8.66 12.85
CA SER A 114 2.33 8.38 13.02
C SER A 114 3.13 8.40 11.71
N VAL A 115 2.47 8.25 10.55
CA VAL A 115 3.14 8.19 9.24
C VAL A 115 2.79 9.35 8.31
N VAL A 116 2.01 10.31 8.78
CA VAL A 116 1.62 11.48 7.97
C VAL A 116 2.85 12.22 7.43
N ASN A 117 3.89 12.42 8.26
CA ASN A 117 5.11 13.10 7.84
C ASN A 117 5.81 12.38 6.68
N PHE A 118 5.82 11.06 6.71
CA PHE A 118 6.39 10.26 5.61
C PHE A 118 5.67 10.57 4.29
N TYR A 119 4.34 10.59 4.32
CA TYR A 119 3.57 10.87 3.10
C TYR A 119 3.68 12.32 2.66
N GLU A 120 3.74 13.27 3.59
CA GLU A 120 3.99 14.68 3.25
C GLU A 120 5.32 14.85 2.50
N LYS A 121 6.37 14.15 2.94
CA LYS A 121 7.68 14.17 2.26
C LYS A 121 7.61 13.57 0.86
N ASN A 122 6.61 12.74 0.58
CA ASN A 122 6.40 12.14 -0.73
C ASN A 122 5.39 12.91 -1.59
N GLY A 123 5.03 14.11 -1.17
CA GLY A 123 4.20 15.01 -1.97
C GLY A 123 2.70 14.95 -1.67
N TYR A 124 2.30 14.23 -0.64
CA TYR A 124 0.89 14.13 -0.24
C TYR A 124 0.50 15.29 0.67
N LYS A 125 -0.77 15.67 0.61
CA LYS A 125 -1.35 16.72 1.47
C LYS A 125 -2.59 16.18 2.15
N GLN A 126 -2.80 16.59 3.40
CA GLN A 126 -4.03 16.26 4.11
C GLN A 126 -5.23 16.96 3.46
N GLU A 127 -6.33 16.21 3.31
CA GLU A 127 -7.60 16.72 2.81
C GLU A 127 -8.70 16.39 3.82
N GLY A 128 -9.38 17.42 4.31
CA GLY A 128 -10.44 17.23 5.27
C GLY A 128 -9.94 17.06 6.70
N GLU A 129 -10.85 16.68 7.58
CA GLU A 129 -10.57 16.51 9.01
C GLU A 129 -10.02 15.13 9.32
N ILE A 130 -9.29 15.02 10.42
CA ILE A 130 -8.85 13.75 10.99
C ILE A 130 -10.09 12.93 11.38
N PHE A 131 -10.05 11.62 11.16
CA PHE A 131 -11.15 10.72 11.48
C PHE A 131 -10.64 9.45 12.17
N SER A 132 -11.55 8.69 12.77
CA SER A 132 -11.22 7.44 13.47
C SER A 132 -11.98 6.28 12.87
N GLU A 133 -11.28 5.14 12.70
CA GLU A 133 -11.87 3.86 12.31
C GLU A 133 -11.31 2.79 13.24
N ASN A 134 -12.16 1.98 13.84
CA ASN A 134 -11.77 0.88 14.74
C ASN A 134 -10.80 1.33 15.85
N GLY A 135 -11.01 2.53 16.38
CA GLY A 135 -10.18 3.08 17.46
C GLY A 135 -8.83 3.63 17.01
N ILE A 136 -8.56 3.66 15.72
CA ILE A 136 -7.31 4.20 15.15
C ILE A 136 -7.62 5.52 14.45
N THR A 137 -6.79 6.53 14.67
CA THR A 137 -6.95 7.85 14.09
C THR A 137 -6.16 7.98 12.79
N PHE A 138 -6.83 8.49 11.76
CA PHE A 138 -6.27 8.63 10.40
C PHE A 138 -6.44 10.05 9.88
N ALA A 139 -5.57 10.41 8.93
CA ALA A 139 -5.72 11.58 8.07
C ALA A 139 -5.87 11.10 6.63
N LYS A 140 -6.82 11.69 5.90
CA LYS A 140 -6.90 11.46 4.45
C LYS A 140 -5.82 12.27 3.78
N MET A 141 -4.96 11.61 3.01
CA MET A 141 -3.87 12.23 2.28
C MET A 141 -4.11 12.08 0.78
N VAL A 142 -3.81 13.11 0.02
CA VAL A 142 -4.05 13.13 -1.43
C VAL A 142 -2.85 13.70 -2.18
N LYS A 143 -2.71 13.25 -3.44
CA LYS A 143 -1.67 13.75 -4.35
C LYS A 143 -2.19 13.67 -5.79
N ALA A 144 -2.02 14.74 -6.56
CA ALA A 144 -2.23 14.71 -8.01
C ALA A 144 -1.08 13.92 -8.67
N ILE A 145 -1.41 13.03 -9.56
CA ILE A 145 -0.43 12.18 -10.23
C ILE A 145 -0.48 12.30 -11.75
#